data_e1cdb67658c8fdb445049c658dea777a
#
_entry.id   e1cdb67658c8fdb445049c658dea777a
#
_cell.length_a   1.000
_cell.length_b   1.000
_cell.length_c   1.000
_cell.angle_alpha   90.00
_cell.angle_beta   90.00
_cell.angle_gamma   90.00
#
_symmetry.space_group_name_H-M   'P 1'
#
loop_
_entity.id
_entity.type
_entity.pdbx_description
1 polymer ?
#
loop_
_entity_poly.entity_id
_entity_poly.type
_entity_poly.pdbx_seq_one_letter_code
_entity_poly.pdbx_strand_id
1 'polypeptide(L)'
;VMGIPVMTIEFSLGRASQKSPVRLYQALAPKGSKWYLHGYVAMAGNYIIMMFYTTVAGWMLQYFVKTAKGTFTGLDVQQVEQAYDQMCADPVGMVLFMAIVVILGFFICSFSLQGGLERVTKYMMLALLALMLILAVHSCTLGGAKEGLTFYLKPDLGKMMDVGIGNVVMGAMTQAFFTLSLGMGGMAIFGSYI
;
A
#
# COMPACT_ATOMS: atom_id res chain seq x y z
N VAL A 1 17.92 -4.56 -3.37
CA VAL A 1 18.83 -4.61 -4.51
C VAL A 1 18.08 -4.63 -5.83
N MET A 2 17.09 -5.53 -6.04
CA MET A 2 16.35 -5.61 -7.32
C MET A 2 15.34 -4.47 -7.53
N GLY A 3 14.74 -3.94 -6.48
CA GLY A 3 13.72 -2.89 -6.58
C GLY A 3 14.23 -1.58 -7.19
N ILE A 4 15.44 -1.16 -6.83
CA ILE A 4 16.00 0.12 -7.30
C ILE A 4 16.19 0.14 -8.83
N PRO A 5 16.84 -0.87 -9.47
CA PRO A 5 16.97 -0.91 -10.92
C PRO A 5 15.63 -0.90 -11.65
N VAL A 6 14.65 -1.69 -11.19
CA VAL A 6 13.32 -1.75 -11.82
C VAL A 6 12.60 -0.41 -11.69
N MET A 7 12.63 0.20 -10.51
CA MET A 7 12.07 1.53 -10.28
C MET A 7 12.70 2.58 -11.20
N THR A 8 14.04 2.57 -11.33
CA THR A 8 14.77 3.50 -12.22
C THR A 8 14.35 3.32 -13.69
N ILE A 9 14.17 2.07 -14.12
CA ILE A 9 13.70 1.76 -15.48
C ILE A 9 12.29 2.31 -15.69
N GLU A 10 11.34 2.05 -14.77
CA GLU A 10 9.98 2.56 -14.89
C GLU A 10 9.94 4.10 -14.93
N PHE A 11 10.69 4.78 -14.07
CA PHE A 11 10.80 6.24 -14.10
C PHE A 11 11.35 6.75 -15.43
N SER A 12 12.41 6.12 -15.94
CA SER A 12 13.04 6.49 -17.21
C SER A 12 12.09 6.32 -18.39
N LEU A 13 11.33 5.21 -18.43
CA LEU A 13 10.33 4.97 -19.45
C LEU A 13 9.19 5.99 -19.38
N GLY A 14 8.72 6.32 -18.17
CA GLY A 14 7.71 7.35 -17.95
C GLY A 14 8.17 8.70 -18.47
N ARG A 15 9.37 9.14 -18.08
CA ARG A 15 9.97 10.40 -18.50
C ARG A 15 10.18 10.47 -20.03
N ALA A 16 10.63 9.37 -20.65
CA ALA A 16 10.88 9.33 -22.08
C ALA A 16 9.59 9.40 -22.91
N SER A 17 8.48 8.84 -22.42
CA SER A 17 7.23 8.78 -23.18
C SER A 17 6.27 9.91 -22.87
N GLN A 18 6.24 10.41 -21.63
CA GLN A 18 5.25 11.35 -21.10
C GLN A 18 3.80 10.91 -21.39
N LYS A 19 3.54 9.60 -21.35
CA LYS A 19 2.26 8.98 -21.69
C LYS A 19 1.81 8.02 -20.58
N SER A 20 0.53 7.66 -20.62
CA SER A 20 -0.02 6.63 -19.75
C SER A 20 0.69 5.28 -19.94
N PRO A 21 0.71 4.38 -18.94
CA PRO A 21 1.44 3.10 -19.01
C PRO A 21 1.15 2.26 -20.25
N VAL A 22 -0.08 2.25 -20.74
CA VAL A 22 -0.44 1.53 -21.96
C VAL A 22 0.17 2.18 -23.20
N ARG A 23 0.03 3.49 -23.32
CA ARG A 23 0.53 4.26 -24.48
C ARG A 23 2.06 4.41 -24.46
N LEU A 24 2.67 4.33 -23.30
CA LEU A 24 4.12 4.31 -23.11
C LEU A 24 4.76 3.18 -23.91
N TYR A 25 4.27 1.96 -23.74
CA TYR A 25 4.80 0.80 -24.46
C TYR A 25 4.51 0.87 -25.95
N GLN A 26 3.35 1.42 -26.36
CA GLN A 26 3.06 1.65 -27.78
C GLN A 26 3.99 2.66 -28.44
N ALA A 27 4.45 3.67 -27.66
CA ALA A 27 5.32 4.72 -28.17
C ALA A 27 6.81 4.33 -28.24
N LEU A 28 7.28 3.56 -27.25
CA LEU A 28 8.70 3.25 -27.09
C LEU A 28 9.08 1.87 -27.64
N ALA A 29 8.13 0.95 -27.74
CA ALA A 29 8.43 -0.39 -28.20
C ALA A 29 8.60 -0.46 -29.71
N PRO A 30 9.46 -1.37 -30.22
CA PRO A 30 9.63 -1.58 -31.65
C PRO A 30 8.29 -1.94 -32.34
N LYS A 31 8.13 -1.50 -33.60
CA LYS A 31 6.94 -1.83 -34.38
C LYS A 31 6.76 -3.35 -34.51
N GLY A 32 5.55 -3.85 -34.21
CA GLY A 32 5.23 -5.27 -34.22
C GLY A 32 5.49 -6.01 -32.91
N SER A 33 6.04 -5.34 -31.88
CA SER A 33 6.21 -5.94 -30.56
C SER A 33 4.87 -6.00 -29.80
N LYS A 34 4.74 -6.99 -28.91
CA LYS A 34 3.54 -7.17 -28.08
C LYS A 34 3.68 -6.53 -26.68
N TRP A 35 4.67 -5.65 -26.47
CA TRP A 35 4.91 -5.01 -25.18
C TRP A 35 3.75 -4.15 -24.67
N TYR A 36 2.89 -3.68 -25.56
CA TYR A 36 1.67 -2.97 -25.18
C TYR A 36 0.74 -3.80 -24.26
N LEU A 37 0.79 -5.13 -24.38
CA LEU A 37 0.01 -6.03 -23.52
C LEU A 37 0.41 -5.88 -22.04
N HIS A 38 1.69 -5.63 -21.75
CA HIS A 38 2.15 -5.38 -20.39
C HIS A 38 1.43 -4.18 -19.76
N GLY A 39 1.22 -3.11 -20.51
CA GLY A 39 0.45 -1.96 -20.04
C GLY A 39 -1.00 -2.29 -19.67
N TYR A 40 -1.66 -3.15 -20.44
CA TYR A 40 -3.03 -3.61 -20.12
C TYR A 40 -3.05 -4.52 -18.90
N VAL A 41 -2.08 -5.43 -18.76
CA VAL A 41 -1.94 -6.32 -17.59
C VAL A 41 -1.68 -5.47 -16.32
N ALA A 42 -0.79 -4.49 -16.39
CA ALA A 42 -0.53 -3.56 -15.32
C ALA A 42 -1.79 -2.79 -14.89
N MET A 43 -2.58 -2.33 -15.85
CA MET A 43 -3.85 -1.64 -15.57
C MET A 43 -4.88 -2.56 -14.93
N ALA A 44 -5.03 -3.80 -15.41
CA ALA A 44 -5.91 -4.80 -14.79
C ALA A 44 -5.47 -5.11 -13.35
N GLY A 45 -4.16 -5.25 -13.10
CA GLY A 45 -3.60 -5.42 -11.77
C GLY A 45 -3.95 -4.26 -10.83
N ASN A 46 -3.86 -3.02 -11.30
CA ASN A 46 -4.25 -1.85 -10.52
C ASN A 46 -5.74 -1.87 -10.14
N TYR A 47 -6.64 -2.29 -11.04
CA TYR A 47 -8.06 -2.43 -10.70
C TYR A 47 -8.30 -3.48 -9.61
N ILE A 48 -7.66 -4.65 -9.73
CA ILE A 48 -7.77 -5.71 -8.71
C ILE A 48 -7.27 -5.22 -7.35
N ILE A 49 -6.12 -4.53 -7.34
CA ILE A 49 -5.55 -3.95 -6.12
C ILE A 49 -6.50 -2.90 -5.54
N MET A 50 -7.07 -2.02 -6.35
CA MET A 50 -8.01 -1.01 -5.87
C MET A 50 -9.26 -1.63 -5.23
N MET A 51 -9.80 -2.72 -5.80
CA MET A 51 -10.92 -3.45 -5.19
C MET A 51 -10.58 -3.92 -3.76
N PHE A 52 -9.39 -4.48 -3.59
CA PHE A 52 -8.92 -4.91 -2.27
C PHE A 52 -8.70 -3.71 -1.32
N TYR A 53 -7.98 -2.69 -1.77
CA TYR A 53 -7.64 -1.55 -0.91
C TYR A 53 -8.86 -0.73 -0.47
N THR A 54 -9.87 -0.56 -1.32
CA THR A 54 -11.10 0.15 -0.94
C THR A 54 -11.85 -0.58 0.15
N THR A 55 -11.88 -1.92 0.10
CA THR A 55 -12.49 -2.75 1.15
C THR A 55 -11.72 -2.62 2.46
N VAL A 56 -10.39 -2.76 2.41
CA VAL A 56 -9.53 -2.63 3.60
C VAL A 56 -9.62 -1.23 4.20
N ALA A 57 -9.65 -0.19 3.37
CA ALA A 57 -9.82 1.18 3.85
C ALA A 57 -11.20 1.39 4.53
N GLY A 58 -12.25 0.75 4.02
CA GLY A 58 -13.55 0.71 4.68
C GLY A 58 -13.48 0.09 6.08
N TRP A 59 -12.83 -1.06 6.22
CA TRP A 59 -12.60 -1.70 7.53
C TRP A 59 -11.81 -0.81 8.48
N MET A 60 -10.75 -0.20 8.00
CA MET A 60 -9.93 0.73 8.80
C MET A 60 -10.75 1.90 9.31
N LEU A 61 -11.59 2.50 8.46
CA LEU A 61 -12.46 3.60 8.86
C LEU A 61 -13.51 3.16 9.87
N GLN A 62 -14.12 1.99 9.67
CA GLN A 62 -15.10 1.42 10.61
C GLN A 62 -14.45 1.13 11.97
N TYR A 63 -13.25 0.54 11.96
CA TYR A 63 -12.50 0.26 13.17
C TYR A 63 -12.10 1.55 13.90
N PHE A 64 -11.67 2.56 13.17
CA PHE A 64 -11.38 3.89 13.73
C PHE A 64 -12.61 4.48 14.43
N VAL A 65 -13.79 4.44 13.81
CA VAL A 65 -15.03 4.95 14.41
C VAL A 65 -15.40 4.18 15.67
N LYS A 66 -15.26 2.86 15.67
CA LYS A 66 -15.53 2.02 16.86
C LYS A 66 -14.54 2.34 17.99
N THR A 67 -13.25 2.50 17.66
CA THR A 67 -12.22 2.87 18.64
C THR A 67 -12.47 4.27 19.22
N ALA A 68 -12.80 5.24 18.39
CA ALA A 68 -13.12 6.60 18.83
C ALA A 68 -14.38 6.67 19.73
N LYS A 69 -15.34 5.76 19.51
CA LYS A 69 -16.51 5.60 20.39
C LYS A 69 -16.23 4.85 21.69
N GLY A 70 -14.99 4.37 21.90
CA GLY A 70 -14.61 3.62 23.09
C GLY A 70 -15.17 2.20 23.15
N THR A 71 -15.62 1.63 22.02
CA THR A 71 -16.25 0.29 21.96
C THR A 71 -15.34 -0.81 22.48
N PHE A 72 -14.03 -0.64 22.42
CA PHE A 72 -13.03 -1.62 22.85
C PHE A 72 -12.53 -1.38 24.29
N THR A 73 -13.04 -0.35 24.98
CA THR A 73 -12.59 -0.02 26.33
C THR A 73 -13.06 -1.07 27.33
N GLY A 74 -12.13 -1.72 28.04
CA GLY A 74 -12.43 -2.74 29.05
C GLY A 74 -12.70 -4.14 28.49
N LEU A 75 -12.55 -4.36 27.20
CA LEU A 75 -12.66 -5.69 26.58
C LEU A 75 -11.36 -6.47 26.74
N ASP A 76 -11.47 -7.78 26.94
CA ASP A 76 -10.36 -8.72 26.85
C ASP A 76 -9.96 -8.99 25.40
N VAL A 77 -8.76 -9.54 25.18
CA VAL A 77 -8.19 -9.83 23.86
C VAL A 77 -9.16 -10.66 23.00
N GLN A 78 -9.76 -11.70 23.59
CA GLN A 78 -10.74 -12.54 22.88
C GLN A 78 -12.02 -11.80 22.46
N GLN A 79 -12.47 -10.87 23.30
CA GLN A 79 -13.64 -10.04 22.99
C GLN A 79 -13.34 -9.03 21.86
N VAL A 80 -12.12 -8.51 21.81
CA VAL A 80 -11.67 -7.63 20.72
C VAL A 80 -11.60 -8.40 19.39
N GLU A 81 -11.07 -9.63 19.40
CA GLU A 81 -11.07 -10.50 18.21
C GLU A 81 -12.49 -10.79 17.73
N GLN A 82 -13.39 -11.17 18.63
CA GLN A 82 -14.80 -11.40 18.28
C GLN A 82 -15.49 -10.15 17.73
N ALA A 83 -15.20 -8.97 18.29
CA ALA A 83 -15.74 -7.70 17.78
C ALA A 83 -15.21 -7.38 16.38
N TYR A 84 -13.99 -7.78 16.06
CA TYR A 84 -13.42 -7.67 14.72
C TYR A 84 -14.08 -8.66 13.75
N ASP A 85 -14.26 -9.92 14.15
CA ASP A 85 -14.90 -10.95 13.33
C ASP A 85 -16.36 -10.57 13.03
N GLN A 86 -17.11 -10.07 14.01
CA GLN A 86 -18.45 -9.54 13.82
C GLN A 86 -18.49 -8.36 12.85
N MET A 87 -17.49 -7.49 12.92
CA MET A 87 -17.36 -6.37 11.99
C MET A 87 -17.13 -6.85 10.55
N CYS A 88 -16.29 -7.86 10.37
CA CYS A 88 -16.03 -8.48 9.07
C CYS A 88 -17.24 -9.28 8.56
N ALA A 89 -18.07 -9.79 9.44
CA ALA A 89 -19.29 -10.53 9.10
C ALA A 89 -20.50 -9.63 8.79
N ASP A 90 -20.41 -8.31 9.01
CA ASP A 90 -21.46 -7.34 8.70
C ASP A 90 -21.30 -6.76 7.28
N PRO A 91 -21.98 -7.30 6.26
CA PRO A 91 -21.82 -6.84 4.88
C PRO A 91 -22.37 -5.42 4.66
N VAL A 92 -23.38 -5.03 5.42
CA VAL A 92 -24.00 -3.70 5.28
C VAL A 92 -23.08 -2.61 5.80
N GLY A 93 -22.51 -2.82 6.98
CA GLY A 93 -21.50 -1.93 7.54
C GLY A 93 -20.29 -1.81 6.64
N MET A 94 -19.77 -2.95 6.15
CA MET A 94 -18.62 -2.96 5.24
C MET A 94 -18.86 -2.15 3.96
N VAL A 95 -19.99 -2.37 3.28
CA VAL A 95 -20.33 -1.66 2.05
C VAL A 95 -20.51 -0.16 2.30
N LEU A 96 -21.14 0.21 3.41
CA LEU A 96 -21.35 1.61 3.77
C LEU A 96 -20.02 2.34 4.00
N PHE A 97 -19.15 1.79 4.82
CA PHE A 97 -17.85 2.41 5.08
C PHE A 97 -16.93 2.41 3.86
N MET A 98 -16.97 1.35 3.03
CA MET A 98 -16.30 1.31 1.75
C MET A 98 -16.81 2.41 0.81
N ALA A 99 -18.14 2.60 0.71
CA ALA A 99 -18.74 3.65 -0.10
C ALA A 99 -18.31 5.05 0.36
N ILE A 100 -18.24 5.30 1.67
CA ILE A 100 -17.74 6.57 2.22
C ILE A 100 -16.30 6.80 1.77
N VAL A 101 -15.41 5.80 1.90
CA VAL A 101 -14.01 5.92 1.47
C VAL A 101 -13.90 6.20 -0.03
N VAL A 102 -14.68 5.49 -0.85
CA VAL A 102 -14.70 5.68 -2.31
C VAL A 102 -15.17 7.09 -2.67
N ILE A 103 -16.25 7.57 -2.06
CA ILE A 103 -16.78 8.93 -2.29
C ILE A 103 -15.75 9.99 -1.89
N LEU A 104 -15.12 9.84 -0.71
CA LEU A 104 -14.06 10.74 -0.26
C LEU A 104 -12.86 10.71 -1.20
N GLY A 105 -12.47 9.53 -1.67
CA GLY A 105 -11.38 9.37 -2.65
C GLY A 105 -11.69 10.09 -3.96
N PHE A 106 -12.86 9.88 -4.53
CA PHE A 106 -13.29 10.60 -5.75
C PHE A 106 -13.41 12.11 -5.53
N PHE A 107 -13.89 12.53 -4.38
CA PHE A 107 -13.95 13.95 -4.03
C PHE A 107 -12.55 14.58 -4.01
N ILE A 108 -11.57 13.93 -3.39
CA ILE A 108 -10.17 14.40 -3.38
C ILE A 108 -9.59 14.39 -4.79
N CYS A 109 -9.83 13.34 -5.57
CA CYS A 109 -9.36 13.23 -6.95
C CYS A 109 -10.03 14.21 -7.91
N SER A 110 -11.18 14.81 -7.56
CA SER A 110 -11.85 15.83 -8.37
C SER A 110 -11.11 17.18 -8.34
N PHE A 111 -10.26 17.41 -7.36
CA PHE A 111 -9.40 18.59 -7.33
C PHE A 111 -8.23 18.43 -8.31
N SER A 112 -7.71 19.58 -8.79
CA SER A 112 -6.54 19.55 -9.69
C SER A 112 -5.33 18.87 -9.02
N LEU A 113 -4.52 18.16 -9.81
CA LEU A 113 -3.38 17.38 -9.34
C LEU A 113 -2.40 18.23 -8.51
N GLN A 114 -2.04 19.41 -9.01
CA GLN A 114 -1.06 20.31 -8.38
C GLN A 114 -1.63 21.12 -7.22
N GLY A 115 -2.90 21.50 -7.26
CA GLY A 115 -3.50 22.39 -6.25
C GLY A 115 -4.23 21.65 -5.12
N GLY A 116 -4.77 20.47 -5.38
CA GLY A 116 -5.62 19.72 -4.45
C GLY A 116 -4.97 18.44 -3.95
N LEU A 117 -4.80 17.46 -4.86
CA LEU A 117 -4.32 16.13 -4.48
C LEU A 117 -2.93 16.18 -3.83
N GLU A 118 -1.98 16.89 -4.43
CA GLU A 118 -0.61 17.02 -3.90
C GLU A 118 -0.60 17.67 -2.51
N ARG A 119 -1.39 18.74 -2.31
CA ARG A 119 -1.47 19.42 -1.00
C ARG A 119 -2.05 18.51 0.07
N VAL A 120 -3.17 17.83 -0.20
CA VAL A 120 -3.81 16.91 0.74
C VAL A 120 -2.86 15.77 1.08
N THR A 121 -2.25 15.15 0.07
CA THR A 121 -1.30 14.05 0.26
C THR A 121 -0.09 14.48 1.08
N LYS A 122 0.46 15.66 0.84
CA LYS A 122 1.60 16.19 1.61
C LYS A 122 1.29 16.30 3.11
N TYR A 123 0.14 16.89 3.47
CA TYR A 123 -0.23 17.01 4.88
C TYR A 123 -0.56 15.66 5.51
N MET A 124 -1.23 14.77 4.77
CA MET A 124 -1.50 13.40 5.24
C MET A 124 -0.21 12.62 5.48
N MET A 125 0.78 12.72 4.59
CA MET A 125 2.07 12.05 4.75
C MET A 125 2.88 12.63 5.92
N LEU A 126 2.84 13.94 6.16
CA LEU A 126 3.48 14.55 7.32
C LEU A 126 2.82 14.10 8.63
N ALA A 127 1.48 14.04 8.67
CA ALA A 127 0.74 13.55 9.82
C ALA A 127 1.05 12.06 10.07
N LEU A 128 1.10 11.24 9.01
CA LEU A 128 1.48 9.84 9.11
C LEU A 128 2.90 9.67 9.65
N LEU A 129 3.86 10.45 9.15
CA LEU A 129 5.24 10.43 9.62
C LEU A 129 5.32 10.80 11.12
N ALA A 130 4.61 11.84 11.54
CA ALA A 130 4.56 12.23 12.94
C ALA A 130 3.97 11.12 13.83
N LEU A 131 2.86 10.50 13.40
CA LEU A 131 2.27 9.36 14.10
C LEU A 131 3.21 8.18 14.19
N MET A 132 3.90 7.83 13.10
CA MET A 132 4.87 6.75 13.09
C MET A 132 6.03 7.01 14.06
N LEU A 133 6.55 8.23 14.13
CA LEU A 133 7.60 8.59 15.07
C LEU A 133 7.12 8.50 16.53
N ILE A 134 5.92 9.00 16.82
CA ILE A 134 5.32 8.91 18.16
C ILE A 134 5.14 7.44 18.56
N LEU A 135 4.59 6.61 17.68
CA LEU A 135 4.39 5.19 17.94
C LEU A 135 5.72 4.44 18.08
N ALA A 136 6.72 4.75 17.28
CA ALA A 136 8.05 4.15 17.38
C ALA A 136 8.70 4.46 18.74
N VAL A 137 8.66 5.74 19.15
CA VAL A 137 9.18 6.15 20.46
C VAL A 137 8.40 5.45 21.58
N HIS A 138 7.08 5.47 21.53
CA HIS A 138 6.23 4.81 22.51
C HIS A 138 6.53 3.29 22.57
N SER A 139 6.65 2.62 21.43
CA SER A 139 6.98 1.19 21.39
C SER A 139 8.33 0.87 22.02
N CYS A 140 9.31 1.76 21.92
CA CYS A 140 10.61 1.59 22.58
C CYS A 140 10.54 1.75 24.11
N THR A 141 9.48 2.36 24.66
CA THR A 141 9.28 2.51 26.11
C THR A 141 8.55 1.33 26.77
N LEU A 142 8.00 0.42 25.98
CA LEU A 142 7.27 -0.75 26.47
C LEU A 142 8.22 -1.82 27.02
N GLY A 143 7.78 -2.57 28.06
CA GLY A 143 8.61 -3.58 28.70
C GLY A 143 9.13 -4.71 27.80
N GLY A 144 8.47 -5.00 26.67
CA GLY A 144 8.89 -5.98 25.65
C GLY A 144 9.68 -5.39 24.48
N ALA A 145 10.04 -4.11 24.51
CA ALA A 145 10.68 -3.41 23.40
C ALA A 145 11.99 -4.07 22.92
N LYS A 146 12.81 -4.56 23.85
CA LYS A 146 14.07 -5.22 23.54
C LYS A 146 13.86 -6.52 22.74
N GLU A 147 12.88 -7.30 23.11
CA GLU A 147 12.55 -8.57 22.42
C GLU A 147 11.98 -8.29 21.03
N GLY A 148 11.07 -7.33 20.92
CA GLY A 148 10.50 -6.89 19.65
C GLY A 148 11.55 -6.33 18.69
N LEU A 149 12.44 -5.47 19.16
CA LEU A 149 13.54 -4.93 18.37
C LEU A 149 14.54 -6.02 17.96
N THR A 150 14.84 -6.95 18.84
CA THR A 150 15.71 -8.09 18.53
C THR A 150 15.10 -8.96 17.44
N PHE A 151 13.81 -9.26 17.53
CA PHE A 151 13.08 -10.01 16.51
C PHE A 151 13.08 -9.31 15.15
N TYR A 152 12.90 -8.00 15.14
CA TYR A 152 12.80 -7.21 13.91
C TYR A 152 14.16 -6.94 13.24
N LEU A 153 15.19 -6.65 14.03
CA LEU A 153 16.48 -6.21 13.52
C LEU A 153 17.53 -7.32 13.41
N LYS A 154 17.42 -8.38 14.25
CA LYS A 154 18.40 -9.46 14.26
C LYS A 154 17.98 -10.57 13.29
N PRO A 155 18.71 -10.78 12.19
CA PRO A 155 18.41 -11.86 11.26
C PRO A 155 18.66 -13.22 11.95
N ASP A 156 17.68 -14.11 11.86
CA ASP A 156 17.77 -15.48 12.34
C ASP A 156 18.02 -16.42 11.15
N LEU A 157 19.30 -16.72 10.91
CA LEU A 157 19.70 -17.59 9.81
C LEU A 157 19.21 -19.04 9.98
N GLY A 158 19.00 -19.49 11.23
CA GLY A 158 18.44 -20.81 11.51
C GLY A 158 17.00 -20.90 10.98
N LYS A 159 16.13 -19.99 11.40
CA LYS A 159 14.75 -19.94 10.91
C LYS A 159 14.66 -19.73 9.40
N MET A 160 15.60 -18.98 8.82
CA MET A 160 15.66 -18.79 7.37
C MET A 160 15.96 -20.09 6.63
N MET A 161 16.81 -20.97 7.20
CA MET A 161 17.09 -22.29 6.63
C MET A 161 15.90 -23.24 6.79
N ASP A 162 15.21 -23.22 7.94
CA ASP A 162 14.05 -24.04 8.22
C ASP A 162 12.88 -23.74 7.26
N VAL A 163 12.63 -22.48 6.98
CA VAL A 163 11.59 -22.02 6.02
C VAL A 163 12.00 -22.27 4.57
N GLY A 164 13.30 -22.38 4.32
CA GLY A 164 13.91 -22.49 3.00
C GLY A 164 14.28 -21.14 2.41
N ILE A 165 15.55 -21.00 2.07
CA ILE A 165 16.13 -19.76 1.53
C ILE A 165 15.35 -19.22 0.32
N GLY A 166 14.90 -20.13 -0.58
CA GLY A 166 14.11 -19.77 -1.75
C GLY A 166 12.81 -19.05 -1.38
N ASN A 167 12.07 -19.58 -0.40
CA ASN A 167 10.81 -19.01 0.07
C ASN A 167 11.03 -17.65 0.72
N VAL A 168 12.08 -17.50 1.52
CA VAL A 168 12.43 -16.23 2.18
C VAL A 168 12.81 -15.16 1.14
N VAL A 169 13.62 -15.51 0.13
CA VAL A 169 13.99 -14.60 -0.95
C VAL A 169 12.77 -14.20 -1.77
N MET A 170 11.90 -15.16 -2.13
CA MET A 170 10.66 -14.88 -2.86
C MET A 170 9.72 -13.97 -2.06
N GLY A 171 9.56 -14.23 -0.77
CA GLY A 171 8.76 -13.38 0.11
C GLY A 171 9.31 -11.96 0.22
N ALA A 172 10.62 -11.81 0.42
CA ALA A 172 11.28 -10.52 0.47
C ALA A 172 11.18 -9.74 -0.85
N MET A 173 11.32 -10.46 -1.99
CA MET A 173 11.19 -9.88 -3.31
C MET A 173 9.75 -9.41 -3.56
N THR A 174 8.75 -10.24 -3.26
CA THR A 174 7.34 -9.90 -3.38
C THR A 174 6.99 -8.66 -2.53
N GLN A 175 7.46 -8.64 -1.28
CA GLN A 175 7.25 -7.49 -0.40
C GLN A 175 7.92 -6.21 -0.93
N ALA A 176 9.13 -6.31 -1.47
CA ALA A 176 9.84 -5.17 -2.06
C ALA A 176 9.10 -4.63 -3.30
N PHE A 177 8.65 -5.49 -4.19
CA PHE A 177 7.87 -5.11 -5.37
C PHE A 177 6.54 -4.47 -4.99
N PHE A 178 5.85 -5.04 -4.01
CA PHE A 178 4.59 -4.50 -3.50
C PHE A 178 4.78 -3.11 -2.86
N THR A 179 5.77 -2.96 -1.98
CA THR A 179 6.04 -1.69 -1.27
C THR A 179 6.44 -0.57 -2.23
N LEU A 180 7.20 -0.88 -3.28
CA LEU A 180 7.65 0.08 -4.28
C LEU A 180 6.66 0.22 -5.45
N SER A 181 5.54 -0.51 -5.45
CA SER A 181 4.53 -0.51 -6.52
C SER A 181 5.13 -0.77 -7.91
N LEU A 182 6.09 -1.70 -8.00
CA LEU A 182 6.79 -2.03 -9.25
C LEU A 182 5.94 -2.95 -10.13
N GLY A 183 6.09 -2.81 -11.45
CA GLY A 183 5.37 -3.62 -12.42
C GLY A 183 3.95 -3.16 -12.73
N MET A 184 3.42 -2.20 -11.96
CA MET A 184 2.07 -1.69 -12.11
C MET A 184 1.99 -0.39 -12.92
N GLY A 185 3.11 0.13 -13.36
CA GLY A 185 3.18 1.40 -14.10
C GLY A 185 3.01 2.65 -13.22
N GLY A 186 2.92 2.52 -11.91
CA GLY A 186 2.82 3.65 -10.98
C GLY A 186 4.03 4.56 -11.07
N MET A 187 5.22 4.00 -11.03
CA MET A 187 6.46 4.76 -11.15
C MET A 187 6.63 5.39 -12.54
N ALA A 188 6.11 4.74 -13.59
CA ALA A 188 6.09 5.31 -14.93
C ALA A 188 5.15 6.54 -15.01
N ILE A 189 4.01 6.53 -14.30
CA ILE A 189 3.15 7.71 -14.21
C ILE A 189 3.88 8.85 -13.53
N PHE A 190 4.51 8.62 -12.37
CA PHE A 190 5.29 9.67 -11.70
C PHE A 190 6.42 10.18 -12.59
N GLY A 191 7.15 9.30 -13.27
CA GLY A 191 8.18 9.67 -14.23
C GLY A 191 7.67 10.54 -15.38
N SER A 192 6.42 10.39 -15.81
CA SER A 192 5.83 11.16 -16.91
C SER A 192 5.57 12.64 -16.57
N TYR A 193 5.58 13.01 -15.30
CA TYR A 193 5.42 14.40 -14.83
C TYR A 193 6.75 15.12 -14.59
N ILE A 194 7.86 14.41 -14.64
CA ILE A 194 9.21 14.93 -14.47
C ILE A 194 9.89 15.06 -15.85
#